data_eaded3d0a9991c81b542d94b17c0a9c1
#
_entry.id   eaded3d0a9991c81b542d94b17c0a9c1
#
_cell.length_a   1.000
_cell.length_b   1.000
_cell.length_c   1.000
_cell.angle_alpha   90.00
_cell.angle_beta   90.00
_cell.angle_gamma   90.00
#
_symmetry.space_group_name_H-M   'P 1'
#
loop_
_entity.id
_entity.type
_entity.pdbx_description
1 polymer ?
#
loop_
_entity_poly.entity_id
_entity_poly.type
_entity_poly.pdbx_seq_one_letter_code
_entity_poly.pdbx_strand_id
1 'polypeptide(L)'
;MSTKPFGTILAIAGAVAAVAAVCVSISLNPPSAVKAQALDQQRLQGMQQMDYAIKAYYRTHQALPDRIGALENNGLMDRSNWKDPLTHQPYEYELVSKTSYRLCADFSADSESDDHPYGNEFSKHHKGHDCFQVDVNGD
;
A
#
# COMPACT_ATOMS: atom_id res chain seq x y z
N MET A 1 -57.35 21.20 5.48
CA MET A 1 -55.96 21.51 5.87
C MET A 1 -55.09 21.47 4.61
N SER A 2 -54.74 22.62 4.04
CA SER A 2 -53.90 22.68 2.82
C SER A 2 -52.47 22.51 3.23
N THR A 3 -51.90 21.32 3.03
CA THR A 3 -50.47 21.09 3.11
C THR A 3 -49.81 21.91 2.02
N LYS A 4 -49.08 22.94 2.42
CA LYS A 4 -48.41 23.85 1.49
C LYS A 4 -47.49 23.04 0.55
N PRO A 5 -47.64 23.04 -0.78
CA PRO A 5 -46.85 22.27 -1.72
C PRO A 5 -45.36 22.66 -1.70
N PHE A 6 -45.05 23.79 -1.12
CA PHE A 6 -43.69 24.33 -0.97
C PHE A 6 -42.73 23.44 -0.16
N GLY A 7 -43.23 22.85 0.93
CA GLY A 7 -42.41 21.94 1.75
C GLY A 7 -42.05 20.63 1.05
N THR A 8 -42.99 20.09 0.26
CA THR A 8 -42.76 18.88 -0.53
C THR A 8 -41.78 19.12 -1.69
N ILE A 9 -41.87 20.28 -2.33
CA ILE A 9 -40.95 20.66 -3.42
C ILE A 9 -39.53 20.82 -2.89
N LEU A 10 -39.36 21.47 -1.75
CA LEU A 10 -38.05 21.61 -1.08
C LEU A 10 -37.46 20.26 -0.66
N ALA A 11 -38.28 19.36 -0.13
CA ALA A 11 -37.82 18.01 0.23
C ALA A 11 -37.38 17.18 -0.96
N ILE A 12 -38.12 17.26 -2.08
CA ILE A 12 -37.76 16.57 -3.34
C ILE A 12 -36.49 17.17 -3.93
N ALA A 13 -36.35 18.49 -3.97
CA ALA A 13 -35.14 19.15 -4.47
C ALA A 13 -33.91 18.79 -3.65
N GLY A 14 -34.03 18.72 -2.32
CA GLY A 14 -32.96 18.27 -1.43
C GLY A 14 -32.55 16.81 -1.69
N ALA A 15 -33.52 15.93 -1.85
CA ALA A 15 -33.26 14.51 -2.15
C ALA A 15 -32.56 14.31 -3.51
N VAL A 16 -32.99 15.04 -4.55
CA VAL A 16 -32.36 14.98 -5.87
C VAL A 16 -30.94 15.50 -5.82
N ALA A 17 -30.66 16.60 -5.13
CA ALA A 17 -29.31 17.12 -4.96
C ALA A 17 -28.39 16.14 -4.21
N ALA A 18 -28.88 15.47 -3.16
CA ALA A 18 -28.12 14.46 -2.44
C ALA A 18 -27.79 13.24 -3.33
N VAL A 19 -28.75 12.74 -4.10
CA VAL A 19 -28.52 11.62 -5.02
C VAL A 19 -27.52 12.01 -6.11
N ALA A 20 -27.64 13.22 -6.67
CA ALA A 20 -26.69 13.70 -7.67
C ALA A 20 -25.27 13.81 -7.10
N ALA A 21 -25.09 14.31 -5.89
CA ALA A 21 -23.80 14.39 -5.22
C ALA A 21 -23.18 13.01 -4.99
N VAL A 22 -23.95 12.01 -4.59
CA VAL A 22 -23.50 10.62 -4.43
C VAL A 22 -23.08 10.02 -5.77
N CYS A 23 -23.88 10.20 -6.83
CA CYS A 23 -23.55 9.69 -8.16
C CYS A 23 -22.24 10.29 -8.69
N VAL A 24 -22.04 11.61 -8.50
CA VAL A 24 -20.80 12.29 -8.90
C VAL A 24 -19.61 11.74 -8.11
N SER A 25 -19.76 11.54 -6.81
CA SER A 25 -18.67 11.00 -5.96
C SER A 25 -18.26 9.60 -6.38
N ILE A 26 -19.21 8.71 -6.70
CA ILE A 26 -18.93 7.35 -7.19
C ILE A 26 -18.26 7.39 -8.59
N SER A 27 -18.63 8.34 -9.43
CA SER A 27 -18.04 8.48 -10.76
C SER A 27 -16.61 9.00 -10.72
N LEU A 28 -16.28 9.87 -9.77
CA LEU A 28 -14.94 10.41 -9.57
C LEU A 28 -13.99 9.41 -8.89
N ASN A 29 -14.53 8.59 -7.99
CA ASN A 29 -13.78 7.57 -7.24
C ASN A 29 -14.47 6.21 -7.37
N PRO A 30 -14.27 5.50 -8.49
CA PRO A 30 -14.89 4.20 -8.67
C PRO A 30 -14.43 3.22 -7.58
N PRO A 31 -15.33 2.35 -7.07
CA PRO A 31 -15.01 1.38 -6.01
C PRO A 31 -13.82 0.47 -6.34
N SER A 32 -13.58 0.22 -7.62
CA SER A 32 -12.43 -0.57 -8.10
C SER A 32 -11.10 0.15 -7.88
N ALA A 33 -11.02 1.46 -8.10
CA ALA A 33 -9.82 2.25 -7.88
C ALA A 33 -9.48 2.34 -6.38
N VAL A 34 -10.48 2.61 -5.54
CA VAL A 34 -10.30 2.63 -4.08
C VAL A 34 -9.80 1.28 -3.56
N LYS A 35 -10.33 0.19 -4.11
CA LYS A 35 -9.90 -1.17 -3.74
C LYS A 35 -8.47 -1.47 -4.19
N ALA A 36 -8.08 -1.03 -5.37
CA ALA A 36 -6.72 -1.15 -5.88
C ALA A 36 -5.73 -0.41 -4.98
N GLN A 37 -6.00 0.84 -4.65
CA GLN A 37 -5.18 1.66 -3.74
C GLN A 37 -5.07 1.04 -2.35
N ALA A 38 -6.17 0.52 -1.79
CA ALA A 38 -6.15 -0.14 -0.48
C ALA A 38 -5.26 -1.40 -0.47
N LEU A 39 -5.26 -2.18 -1.56
CA LEU A 39 -4.37 -3.33 -1.74
C LEU A 39 -2.91 -2.90 -1.83
N ASP A 40 -2.62 -1.85 -2.59
CA ASP A 40 -1.26 -1.34 -2.76
C ASP A 40 -0.71 -0.77 -1.45
N GLN A 41 -1.54 -0.10 -0.64
CA GLN A 41 -1.17 0.31 0.72
C GLN A 41 -0.82 -0.88 1.63
N GLN A 42 -1.57 -1.99 1.55
CA GLN A 42 -1.24 -3.20 2.30
C GLN A 42 0.09 -3.82 1.84
N ARG A 43 0.37 -3.80 0.53
CA ARG A 43 1.66 -4.23 -0.04
C ARG A 43 2.82 -3.42 0.52
N LEU A 44 2.69 -2.09 0.47
CA LEU A 44 3.71 -1.19 1.02
C LEU A 44 3.95 -1.42 2.51
N GLN A 45 2.90 -1.62 3.31
CA GLN A 45 3.03 -1.95 4.73
C GLN A 45 3.76 -3.28 4.95
N GLY A 46 3.46 -4.31 4.15
CA GLY A 46 4.17 -5.59 4.18
C GLY A 46 5.66 -5.43 3.85
N MET A 47 5.99 -4.67 2.80
CA MET A 47 7.37 -4.39 2.41
C MET A 47 8.13 -3.60 3.47
N GLN A 48 7.50 -2.61 4.12
CA GLN A 48 8.08 -1.88 5.25
C GLN A 48 8.39 -2.80 6.44
N GLN A 49 7.49 -3.72 6.75
CA GLN A 49 7.74 -4.71 7.81
C GLN A 49 8.92 -5.63 7.45
N MET A 50 9.04 -6.02 6.18
CA MET A 50 10.21 -6.76 5.69
C MET A 50 11.49 -5.96 5.84
N ASP A 51 11.49 -4.69 5.46
CA ASP A 51 12.63 -3.79 5.62
C ASP A 51 13.10 -3.73 7.08
N TYR A 52 12.18 -3.50 8.02
CA TYR A 52 12.50 -3.49 9.44
C TYR A 52 13.11 -4.81 9.91
N ALA A 53 12.57 -5.94 9.45
CA ALA A 53 13.08 -7.26 9.82
C ALA A 53 14.47 -7.52 9.21
N ILE A 54 14.71 -7.11 7.96
CA ILE A 54 16.00 -7.22 7.28
C ILE A 54 17.06 -6.36 7.99
N LYS A 55 16.72 -5.11 8.31
CA LYS A 55 17.59 -4.20 9.06
C LYS A 55 17.89 -4.75 10.47
N ALA A 56 16.92 -5.34 11.15
CA ALA A 56 17.13 -6.02 12.44
C ALA A 56 18.05 -7.23 12.31
N TYR A 57 17.87 -8.04 11.29
CA TYR A 57 18.76 -9.18 10.98
C TYR A 57 20.20 -8.70 10.74
N TYR A 58 20.37 -7.65 9.92
CA TYR A 58 21.68 -7.08 9.62
C TYR A 58 22.40 -6.56 10.87
N ARG A 59 21.68 -5.89 11.79
CA ARG A 59 22.28 -5.41 13.07
C ARG A 59 22.87 -6.55 13.90
N THR A 60 22.23 -7.71 13.87
CA THR A 60 22.65 -8.88 14.68
C THR A 60 23.74 -9.71 14.00
N HIS A 61 23.64 -9.88 12.68
CA HIS A 61 24.51 -10.81 11.94
C HIS A 61 25.62 -10.10 11.15
N GLN A 62 25.57 -8.75 11.04
CA GLN A 62 26.48 -7.92 10.22
C GLN A 62 26.52 -8.35 8.74
N ALA A 63 25.44 -8.98 8.28
CA ALA A 63 25.24 -9.44 6.91
C ALA A 63 23.74 -9.43 6.58
N LEU A 64 23.40 -9.19 5.33
CA LEU A 64 22.03 -9.33 4.87
C LEU A 64 21.62 -10.81 4.80
N PRO A 65 20.32 -11.14 5.01
CA PRO A 65 19.85 -12.50 4.86
C PRO A 65 20.03 -12.97 3.40
N ASP A 66 20.47 -14.19 3.20
CA ASP A 66 20.61 -14.80 1.87
C ASP A 66 19.23 -15.04 1.21
N ARG A 67 18.19 -15.17 2.02
CA ARG A 67 16.80 -15.38 1.61
C ARG A 67 15.83 -14.92 2.72
N ILE A 68 14.62 -14.55 2.33
CA ILE A 68 13.60 -14.09 3.28
C ILE A 68 13.27 -15.12 4.37
N GLY A 69 13.31 -16.40 4.05
CA GLY A 69 13.09 -17.47 5.05
C GLY A 69 14.06 -17.45 6.24
N ALA A 70 15.21 -16.79 6.11
CA ALA A 70 16.13 -16.59 7.24
C ALA A 70 15.53 -15.69 8.33
N LEU A 71 14.67 -14.75 7.98
CA LEU A 71 13.98 -13.85 8.92
C LEU A 71 12.99 -14.63 9.80
N GLU A 72 12.26 -15.58 9.21
CA GLU A 72 11.32 -16.45 9.92
C GLU A 72 12.07 -17.34 10.91
N ASN A 73 13.16 -17.96 10.47
CA ASN A 73 13.97 -18.84 11.31
C ASN A 73 14.59 -18.12 12.53
N ASN A 74 14.79 -16.82 12.44
CA ASN A 74 15.30 -15.97 13.52
C ASN A 74 14.18 -15.29 14.33
N GLY A 75 12.91 -15.59 14.07
CA GLY A 75 11.76 -15.02 14.78
C GLY A 75 11.56 -13.52 14.55
N LEU A 76 12.13 -12.95 13.49
CA LEU A 76 12.07 -11.55 13.18
C LEU A 76 10.81 -11.18 12.37
N MET A 77 10.19 -12.15 11.71
CA MET A 77 9.02 -11.95 10.89
C MET A 77 8.18 -13.22 10.78
N ASP A 78 6.85 -13.05 10.76
CA ASP A 78 5.92 -14.14 10.48
C ASP A 78 5.78 -14.34 8.96
N ARG A 79 5.60 -15.59 8.54
CA ARG A 79 5.42 -16.00 7.13
C ARG A 79 4.26 -15.28 6.43
N SER A 80 3.23 -14.88 7.15
CA SER A 80 2.08 -14.17 6.60
C SER A 80 2.41 -12.76 6.12
N ASN A 81 3.42 -12.10 6.73
CA ASN A 81 3.69 -10.68 6.53
C ASN A 81 4.57 -10.37 5.30
N TRP A 82 5.14 -11.37 4.65
CA TRP A 82 5.95 -11.20 3.45
C TRP A 82 5.32 -11.78 2.18
N LYS A 83 3.97 -11.87 2.21
CA LYS A 83 3.15 -12.33 1.09
C LYS A 83 2.20 -11.24 0.63
N ASP A 84 2.01 -11.19 -0.67
CA ASP A 84 0.99 -10.35 -1.28
C ASP A 84 -0.40 -10.70 -0.72
N PRO A 85 -1.20 -9.72 -0.29
CA PRO A 85 -2.50 -9.95 0.34
C PRO A 85 -3.54 -10.57 -0.62
N LEU A 86 -3.36 -10.42 -1.93
CA LEU A 86 -4.28 -10.92 -2.94
C LEU A 86 -3.84 -12.28 -3.51
N THR A 87 -2.56 -12.39 -3.91
CA THR A 87 -2.03 -13.58 -4.58
C THR A 87 -1.47 -14.61 -3.62
N HIS A 88 -1.17 -14.21 -2.37
CA HIS A 88 -0.49 -15.01 -1.35
C HIS A 88 0.91 -15.50 -1.76
N GLN A 89 1.45 -14.95 -2.84
CA GLN A 89 2.83 -15.18 -3.27
C GLN A 89 3.78 -14.34 -2.42
N PRO A 90 4.99 -14.84 -2.13
CA PRO A 90 6.00 -14.05 -1.43
C PRO A 90 6.42 -12.86 -2.29
N TYR A 91 6.72 -11.72 -1.64
CA TYR A 91 7.40 -10.62 -2.30
C TYR A 91 8.79 -11.05 -2.74
N GLU A 92 9.28 -10.47 -3.83
CA GLU A 92 10.62 -10.75 -4.31
C GLU A 92 11.65 -10.01 -3.47
N TYR A 93 12.70 -10.73 -3.11
CA TYR A 93 13.85 -10.20 -2.40
C TYR A 93 15.12 -10.54 -3.16
N GLU A 94 15.92 -9.55 -3.47
CA GLU A 94 17.16 -9.71 -4.21
C GLU A 94 18.30 -8.95 -3.52
N LEU A 95 19.41 -9.64 -3.29
CA LEU A 95 20.65 -9.02 -2.84
C LEU A 95 21.32 -8.26 -3.98
N VAL A 96 21.55 -6.96 -3.80
CA VAL A 96 22.24 -6.10 -4.76
C VAL A 96 23.72 -5.98 -4.38
N SER A 97 24.00 -5.83 -3.09
CA SER A 97 25.36 -5.75 -2.55
C SER A 97 25.43 -6.33 -1.14
N LYS A 98 26.55 -6.14 -0.44
CA LYS A 98 26.68 -6.54 0.98
C LYS A 98 25.79 -5.73 1.94
N THR A 99 25.35 -4.55 1.52
CA THR A 99 24.57 -3.61 2.33
C THR A 99 23.27 -3.15 1.66
N SER A 100 23.05 -3.54 0.39
CA SER A 100 21.89 -3.13 -0.38
C SER A 100 21.11 -4.34 -0.88
N TYR A 101 19.79 -4.22 -0.85
CA TYR A 101 18.85 -5.22 -1.36
C TYR A 101 17.70 -4.54 -2.10
N ARG A 102 16.93 -5.33 -2.81
CA ARG A 102 15.75 -4.89 -3.55
C ARG A 102 14.54 -5.71 -3.11
N LEU A 103 13.42 -5.01 -2.89
CA LEU A 103 12.12 -5.60 -2.64
C LEU A 103 11.20 -5.24 -3.79
N CYS A 104 10.55 -6.23 -4.40
CA CYS A 104 9.64 -6.03 -5.52
C CYS A 104 8.26 -6.59 -5.24
N ALA A 105 7.24 -5.94 -5.82
CA ALA A 105 5.85 -6.36 -5.78
C ALA A 105 5.11 -5.94 -7.06
N ASP A 106 3.94 -6.55 -7.30
CA ASP A 106 3.04 -6.16 -8.38
C ASP A 106 1.97 -5.20 -7.87
N PHE A 107 2.01 -3.93 -8.28
CA PHE A 107 1.07 -2.90 -7.86
C PHE A 107 -0.12 -2.79 -8.82
N SER A 108 -1.29 -2.48 -8.26
CA SER A 108 -2.56 -2.39 -8.99
C SER A 108 -2.76 -1.04 -9.68
N ALA A 109 -2.14 0.00 -9.14
CA ALA A 109 -2.22 1.39 -9.63
C ALA A 109 -0.88 2.11 -9.46
N ASP A 110 -0.73 3.29 -10.07
CA ASP A 110 0.37 4.20 -9.77
C ASP A 110 0.12 4.88 -8.41
N SER A 111 1.19 5.19 -7.67
CA SER A 111 1.07 6.00 -6.45
C SER A 111 0.65 7.43 -6.79
N GLU A 112 -0.38 7.96 -6.10
CA GLU A 112 -0.98 9.27 -6.44
C GLU A 112 -0.19 10.49 -5.98
N SER A 113 0.79 10.37 -5.09
CA SER A 113 1.44 11.58 -4.54
C SER A 113 2.92 11.43 -4.22
N ASP A 114 3.63 12.53 -4.49
CA ASP A 114 4.96 12.81 -3.94
C ASP A 114 4.90 13.24 -2.44
N ASP A 115 3.69 13.36 -1.88
CA ASP A 115 3.41 13.89 -0.54
C ASP A 115 3.36 12.80 0.54
N HIS A 116 4.44 12.03 0.68
CA HIS A 116 4.69 11.40 1.97
C HIS A 116 5.64 12.31 2.78
N PRO A 117 5.13 12.98 3.84
CA PRO A 117 5.91 13.94 4.64
C PRO A 117 7.07 13.32 5.42
N TYR A 118 7.20 12.02 5.36
CA TYR A 118 8.31 11.25 5.92
C TYR A 118 8.92 10.46 4.77
N GLY A 119 9.99 10.98 4.15
CA GLY A 119 10.70 10.40 3.01
C GLY A 119 10.95 8.89 3.19
N ASN A 120 9.95 8.10 2.85
CA ASN A 120 9.98 6.66 3.01
C ASN A 120 10.41 6.08 1.66
N GLU A 121 11.41 5.23 1.68
CA GLU A 121 11.94 4.52 0.49
C GLU A 121 10.85 3.80 -0.30
N PHE A 122 9.70 3.48 0.35
CA PHE A 122 8.53 2.80 -0.23
C PHE A 122 7.37 3.75 -0.58
N SER A 123 7.65 4.99 -0.95
CA SER A 123 6.58 5.98 -1.14
C SER A 123 6.04 6.06 -2.56
N LYS A 124 6.86 5.80 -3.56
CA LYS A 124 6.53 5.99 -4.97
C LYS A 124 6.69 4.70 -5.76
N HIS A 125 5.60 4.26 -6.36
CA HIS A 125 5.59 3.07 -7.20
C HIS A 125 4.77 3.28 -8.46
N HIS A 126 5.07 2.52 -9.50
CA HIS A 126 4.29 2.44 -10.73
C HIS A 126 3.40 1.20 -10.71
N LYS A 127 2.33 1.27 -11.50
CA LYS A 127 1.47 0.11 -11.73
C LYS A 127 2.24 -1.02 -12.40
N GLY A 128 2.00 -2.24 -11.95
CA GLY A 128 2.69 -3.45 -12.41
C GLY A 128 3.84 -3.80 -11.50
N HIS A 129 4.81 -4.54 -12.04
CA HIS A 129 5.98 -4.97 -11.30
C HIS A 129 6.90 -3.78 -11.03
N ASP A 130 7.10 -3.45 -9.76
CA ASP A 130 7.97 -2.36 -9.34
C ASP A 130 8.82 -2.75 -8.13
N CYS A 131 10.01 -2.14 -8.02
CA CYS A 131 11.03 -2.53 -7.06
C CYS A 131 11.60 -1.31 -6.32
N PHE A 132 11.79 -1.48 -5.02
CA PHE A 132 12.46 -0.51 -4.16
C PHE A 132 13.84 -1.01 -3.78
N GLN A 133 14.87 -0.22 -4.04
CA GLN A 133 16.23 -0.53 -3.63
C GLN A 133 16.54 0.20 -2.31
N VAL A 134 16.98 -0.56 -1.34
CA VAL A 134 17.27 -0.09 0.03
C VAL A 134 18.73 -0.38 0.36
N ASP A 135 19.40 0.58 1.02
CA ASP A 135 20.72 0.37 1.64
C ASP A 135 20.59 0.43 3.17
N VAL A 136 21.12 -0.57 3.87
CA VAL A 136 21.03 -0.63 5.33
C VAL A 136 21.88 0.41 6.06
N ASN A 137 22.77 1.09 5.36
CA ASN A 137 23.60 2.19 5.88
C ASN A 137 23.11 3.56 5.40
N GLY A 138 22.06 3.63 4.58
CA GLY A 138 21.46 4.85 4.10
C GLY A 138 20.40 5.34 5.11
N ASP A 139 20.80 6.19 6.04
CA ASP A 139 19.95 7.11 6.80
C ASP A 139 20.30 8.54 6.40
#